data_cd6588f37a76c2b8a34ea44f4cea953d
#
_entry.id   cd6588f37a76c2b8a34ea44f4cea953d
#
_cell.length_a   1.000
_cell.length_b   1.000
_cell.length_c   1.000
_cell.angle_alpha   90.00
_cell.angle_beta   90.00
_cell.angle_gamma   90.00
#
_symmetry.space_group_name_H-M   'P 1'
#
loop_
_entity.id
_entity.type
_entity.pdbx_description
1 polymer ?
#
loop_
_entity_poly.entity_id
_entity_poly.type
_entity_poly.pdbx_seq_one_letter_code
_entity_poly.pdbx_strand_id
1 'polypeptide(L)'
;LILNLKQVCLKSDDMDPKEISIKAVGPCEVTAGDIITDSTIEVVNKDLHLAYVDEGGQLNIEMTVVKGRGYSIGDRSKDNTLAVNVLPIDSIFTPVKKVNFDVQKTRVGQDADFDKLVMEIWTNGVIEPYQALSMAAKILNEHLEMFIDLSEIAKTMSIMSQKELSMKDKLLETAIEDLDFSVRSYNCLKRAGIHTVADIVNKLSLIHISEPTRPLYIS
;
A
#
# COMPACT_ATOMS: atom_id res chain seq x y z
N LEU A 1 -26.05 14.60 12.66
CA LEU A 1 -25.45 13.38 13.18
C LEU A 1 -25.33 12.27 12.13
N ILE A 2 -26.46 11.71 11.61
CA ILE A 2 -26.44 10.56 10.65
C ILE A 2 -25.59 10.86 9.42
N LEU A 3 -25.70 12.07 8.83
CA LEU A 3 -24.89 12.46 7.67
C LEU A 3 -23.40 12.50 7.99
N ASN A 4 -23.04 12.92 9.19
CA ASN A 4 -21.64 12.96 9.63
C ASN A 4 -21.11 11.54 9.93
N LEU A 5 -21.95 10.67 10.53
CA LEU A 5 -21.59 9.27 10.75
C LEU A 5 -21.24 8.53 9.45
N LYS A 6 -21.90 8.84 8.32
CA LYS A 6 -21.55 8.29 7.01
C LYS A 6 -20.14 8.65 6.53
N GLN A 7 -19.54 9.68 7.08
CA GLN A 7 -18.20 10.17 6.72
C GLN A 7 -17.10 9.60 7.62
N VAL A 8 -17.46 8.87 8.68
CA VAL A 8 -16.48 8.24 9.58
C VAL A 8 -15.73 7.17 8.82
N CYS A 9 -14.40 7.23 8.88
CA CYS A 9 -13.49 6.28 8.26
C CYS A 9 -12.93 5.36 9.33
N LEU A 10 -13.32 4.08 9.25
CA LEU A 10 -12.88 3.04 10.17
C LEU A 10 -11.94 2.07 9.44
N LYS A 11 -10.89 1.66 10.13
CA LYS A 11 -9.98 0.61 9.69
C LYS A 11 -10.12 -0.58 10.63
N SER A 12 -10.34 -1.76 10.08
CA SER A 12 -10.41 -3.01 10.83
C SER A 12 -9.72 -4.12 10.05
N ASP A 13 -8.98 -4.97 10.75
CA ASP A 13 -8.33 -6.14 10.15
C ASP A 13 -9.27 -7.36 10.17
N ASP A 14 -10.24 -7.40 11.10
CA ASP A 14 -11.18 -8.51 11.25
C ASP A 14 -12.34 -8.46 10.24
N MET A 15 -12.88 -9.66 9.94
CA MET A 15 -14.02 -9.82 9.02
C MET A 15 -15.36 -9.86 9.76
N ASP A 16 -15.37 -10.14 11.05
CA ASP A 16 -16.59 -10.31 11.85
C ASP A 16 -17.24 -8.94 12.17
N PRO A 17 -18.57 -8.90 12.25
CA PRO A 17 -19.28 -7.71 12.71
C PRO A 17 -18.88 -7.35 14.14
N LYS A 18 -18.63 -6.07 14.41
CA LYS A 18 -18.22 -5.57 15.72
C LYS A 18 -19.10 -4.43 16.18
N GLU A 19 -19.29 -4.36 17.47
CA GLU A 19 -20.06 -3.28 18.10
C GLU A 19 -19.14 -2.18 18.59
N ILE A 20 -19.51 -0.95 18.28
CA ILE A 20 -18.86 0.27 18.77
C ILE A 20 -19.94 1.17 19.36
N SER A 21 -19.54 2.08 20.25
CA SER A 21 -20.52 2.96 20.92
C SER A 21 -19.99 4.39 21.07
N ILE A 22 -20.93 5.31 21.18
CA ILE A 22 -20.68 6.69 21.56
C ILE A 22 -21.48 6.97 22.82
N LYS A 23 -20.85 7.56 23.83
CA LYS A 23 -21.49 8.01 25.07
C LYS A 23 -21.01 9.41 25.38
N ALA A 24 -21.91 10.39 25.32
CA ALA A 24 -21.60 11.78 25.60
C ALA A 24 -22.68 12.39 26.46
N VAL A 25 -22.26 13.26 27.39
CA VAL A 25 -23.14 14.04 28.27
C VAL A 25 -22.80 15.51 28.06
N GLY A 26 -23.80 16.31 27.71
CA GLY A 26 -23.60 17.72 27.40
C GLY A 26 -23.31 18.62 28.64
N PRO A 27 -22.85 19.83 28.39
CA PRO A 27 -22.60 20.40 27.06
C PRO A 27 -21.24 19.97 26.49
N CYS A 28 -21.21 19.37 25.31
CA CYS A 28 -19.96 18.96 24.65
C CYS A 28 -20.11 18.83 23.13
N GLU A 29 -19.03 19.02 22.42
CA GLU A 29 -18.88 18.66 21.04
C GLU A 29 -18.45 17.21 20.95
N VAL A 30 -19.15 16.42 20.14
CA VAL A 30 -18.85 15.00 19.92
C VAL A 30 -18.17 14.85 18.59
N THR A 31 -16.99 14.26 18.61
CA THR A 31 -16.15 13.99 17.43
C THR A 31 -16.07 12.50 17.14
N ALA A 32 -15.53 12.12 15.99
CA ALA A 32 -15.30 10.73 15.68
C ALA A 32 -14.26 10.07 16.62
N GLY A 33 -13.40 10.86 17.26
CA GLY A 33 -12.45 10.39 18.27
C GLY A 33 -13.10 9.91 19.57
N ASP A 34 -14.34 10.32 19.85
CA ASP A 34 -15.10 9.92 21.06
C ASP A 34 -15.80 8.56 20.88
N ILE A 35 -15.68 7.95 19.73
CA ILE A 35 -16.19 6.60 19.47
C ILE A 35 -15.39 5.59 20.28
N ILE A 36 -16.07 4.87 21.15
CA ILE A 36 -15.48 3.78 21.91
C ILE A 36 -15.40 2.55 21.01
N THR A 37 -14.16 2.20 20.66
CA THR A 37 -13.84 1.07 19.76
C THR A 37 -13.10 -0.02 20.51
N ASP A 38 -13.16 -1.24 19.99
CA ASP A 38 -12.27 -2.33 20.40
C ASP A 38 -10.85 -2.09 19.84
N SER A 39 -9.86 -2.78 20.38
CA SER A 39 -8.43 -2.69 19.96
C SER A 39 -8.18 -3.02 18.48
N THR A 40 -9.14 -3.68 17.84
CA THR A 40 -9.07 -4.12 16.43
C THR A 40 -9.65 -3.11 15.45
N ILE A 41 -10.29 -2.03 15.93
CA ILE A 41 -10.89 -0.98 15.11
C ILE A 41 -10.19 0.34 15.40
N GLU A 42 -9.67 0.95 14.35
CA GLU A 42 -9.06 2.27 14.40
C GLU A 42 -9.93 3.30 13.67
N VAL A 43 -10.20 4.42 14.34
CA VAL A 43 -10.85 5.58 13.71
C VAL A 43 -9.77 6.44 13.06
N VAL A 44 -9.83 6.61 11.75
CA VAL A 44 -8.81 7.33 10.97
C VAL A 44 -8.99 8.85 11.08
N ASN A 45 -10.21 9.34 10.94
CA ASN A 45 -10.55 10.78 10.94
C ASN A 45 -11.15 11.24 12.27
N LYS A 46 -10.36 11.19 13.35
CA LYS A 46 -10.79 11.47 14.71
C LYS A 46 -11.38 12.87 14.91
N ASP A 47 -10.92 13.84 14.14
CA ASP A 47 -11.34 15.25 14.26
C ASP A 47 -12.69 15.55 13.58
N LEU A 48 -13.33 14.56 12.96
CA LEU A 48 -14.60 14.75 12.30
C LEU A 48 -15.69 15.07 13.30
N HIS A 49 -16.32 16.24 13.16
CA HIS A 49 -17.46 16.64 13.97
C HIS A 49 -18.69 15.74 13.68
N LEU A 50 -19.25 15.15 14.73
CA LEU A 50 -20.44 14.30 14.64
C LEU A 50 -21.70 15.03 15.09
N ALA A 51 -21.69 15.60 16.27
CA ALA A 51 -22.82 16.29 16.86
C ALA A 51 -22.36 17.24 17.95
N TYR A 52 -23.24 18.15 18.31
CA TYR A 52 -23.16 18.95 19.55
C TYR A 52 -24.25 18.50 20.51
N VAL A 53 -23.91 18.26 21.76
CA VAL A 53 -24.84 17.90 22.83
C VAL A 53 -24.96 19.11 23.74
N ASP A 54 -26.17 19.63 23.89
CA ASP A 54 -26.48 20.81 24.71
C ASP A 54 -26.54 20.45 26.20
N GLU A 55 -26.64 21.47 27.03
CA GLU A 55 -26.70 21.34 28.51
C GLU A 55 -27.87 20.46 28.95
N GLY A 56 -27.57 19.44 29.77
CA GLY A 56 -28.54 18.45 30.21
C GLY A 56 -28.88 17.35 29.18
N GLY A 57 -28.34 17.45 27.96
CA GLY A 57 -28.50 16.43 26.94
C GLY A 57 -27.60 15.21 27.18
N GLN A 58 -28.05 14.03 26.72
CA GLN A 58 -27.28 12.79 26.70
C GLN A 58 -27.38 12.14 25.32
N LEU A 59 -26.26 11.68 24.80
CA LEU A 59 -26.16 10.97 23.53
C LEU A 59 -25.57 9.58 23.77
N ASN A 60 -26.38 8.55 23.58
CA ASN A 60 -25.95 7.16 23.63
C ASN A 60 -26.31 6.52 22.30
N ILE A 61 -25.29 6.03 21.58
CA ILE A 61 -25.44 5.38 20.27
C ILE A 61 -24.65 4.09 20.30
N GLU A 62 -25.29 3.00 19.92
CA GLU A 62 -24.65 1.71 19.65
C GLU A 62 -24.66 1.49 18.14
N MET A 63 -23.54 1.08 17.56
CA MET A 63 -23.36 0.93 16.13
C MET A 63 -22.69 -0.40 15.84
N THR A 64 -23.16 -1.07 14.80
CA THR A 64 -22.52 -2.28 14.29
C THR A 64 -21.67 -1.95 13.07
N VAL A 65 -20.39 -2.25 13.13
CA VAL A 65 -19.42 -2.08 12.04
C VAL A 65 -19.28 -3.41 11.32
N VAL A 66 -19.42 -3.37 10.01
CA VAL A 66 -19.25 -4.54 9.14
C VAL A 66 -18.25 -4.22 8.02
N LYS A 67 -17.55 -5.24 7.55
CA LYS A 67 -16.70 -5.16 6.38
C LYS A 67 -17.51 -5.47 5.13
N GLY A 68 -17.33 -4.70 4.06
CA GLY A 68 -18.07 -4.88 2.82
C GLY A 68 -17.29 -4.43 1.60
N ARG A 69 -17.96 -4.39 0.45
CA ARG A 69 -17.39 -3.94 -0.82
C ARG A 69 -18.34 -2.96 -1.51
N GLY A 70 -17.77 -1.92 -2.12
CA GLY A 70 -18.52 -0.94 -2.88
C GLY A 70 -19.42 -0.06 -2.02
N TYR A 71 -20.70 0.00 -2.33
CA TYR A 71 -21.71 0.81 -1.68
C TYR A 71 -22.92 -0.04 -1.31
N SER A 72 -23.37 0.06 -0.06
CA SER A 72 -24.57 -0.62 0.43
C SER A 72 -25.60 0.40 0.88
N ILE A 73 -26.79 0.32 0.33
CA ILE A 73 -27.93 1.18 0.71
C ILE A 73 -28.55 0.62 1.99
N GLY A 74 -28.69 1.48 2.99
CA GLY A 74 -29.41 1.19 4.22
C GLY A 74 -30.91 1.26 3.99
N ASP A 75 -31.51 0.15 3.56
CA ASP A 75 -32.94 0.06 3.27
C ASP A 75 -33.67 -0.77 4.32
N ARG A 76 -34.46 -0.10 5.14
CA ARG A 76 -35.28 -0.72 6.18
C ARG A 76 -36.35 -1.67 5.62
N SER A 77 -36.74 -1.47 4.36
CA SER A 77 -37.77 -2.29 3.74
C SER A 77 -37.30 -3.69 3.34
N LYS A 78 -35.97 -3.89 3.23
CA LYS A 78 -35.37 -5.17 2.87
C LYS A 78 -35.14 -6.09 4.07
N ASP A 79 -34.97 -5.50 5.27
CA ASP A 79 -34.70 -6.25 6.50
C ASP A 79 -35.84 -6.10 7.51
N ASN A 80 -36.93 -6.83 7.27
CA ASN A 80 -38.08 -6.91 8.19
C ASN A 80 -37.73 -7.49 9.57
N THR A 81 -36.48 -7.93 9.78
CA THR A 81 -35.99 -8.50 11.05
C THR A 81 -35.36 -7.47 11.97
N LEU A 82 -35.11 -6.23 11.49
CA LEU A 82 -34.51 -5.19 12.30
C LEU A 82 -35.47 -4.69 13.39
N ALA A 83 -34.94 -4.58 14.61
CA ALA A 83 -35.68 -4.00 15.73
C ALA A 83 -36.10 -2.54 15.42
N VAL A 84 -37.19 -2.07 16.05
CA VAL A 84 -37.75 -0.73 15.80
C VAL A 84 -36.74 0.40 16.02
N ASN A 85 -35.77 0.21 16.90
CA ASN A 85 -34.78 1.18 17.29
C ASN A 85 -33.49 1.15 16.43
N VAL A 86 -33.39 0.22 15.45
CA VAL A 86 -32.24 0.13 14.57
C VAL A 86 -32.47 0.96 13.32
N LEU A 87 -31.54 1.86 13.03
CA LEU A 87 -31.53 2.69 11.84
C LEU A 87 -30.45 2.17 10.87
N PRO A 88 -30.83 1.55 9.74
CA PRO A 88 -29.86 1.21 8.73
C PRO A 88 -29.31 2.47 8.08
N ILE A 89 -28.00 2.54 7.94
CA ILE A 89 -27.28 3.66 7.34
C ILE A 89 -26.60 3.19 6.07
N ASP A 90 -26.66 4.01 5.00
CA ASP A 90 -25.90 3.74 3.79
C ASP A 90 -24.41 3.68 4.12
N SER A 91 -23.75 2.66 3.64
CA SER A 91 -22.34 2.39 3.94
C SER A 91 -21.50 2.45 2.69
N ILE A 92 -20.44 3.26 2.73
CA ILE A 92 -19.45 3.40 1.67
C ILE A 92 -18.21 2.60 2.10
N PHE A 93 -18.00 1.44 1.47
CA PHE A 93 -16.87 0.57 1.80
C PHE A 93 -15.63 0.87 0.94
N THR A 94 -15.76 1.71 -0.09
CA THR A 94 -14.67 2.04 -1.00
C THR A 94 -13.71 3.04 -0.36
N PRO A 95 -12.43 2.69 -0.18
CA PRO A 95 -11.45 3.61 0.41
C PRO A 95 -10.94 4.67 -0.58
N VAL A 96 -11.12 4.45 -1.88
CA VAL A 96 -10.67 5.36 -2.94
C VAL A 96 -11.76 6.37 -3.25
N LYS A 97 -11.47 7.66 -3.08
CA LYS A 97 -12.40 8.77 -3.33
C LYS A 97 -12.40 9.23 -4.78
N LYS A 98 -11.21 9.33 -5.36
CA LYS A 98 -11.03 9.85 -6.72
C LYS A 98 -9.75 9.27 -7.34
N VAL A 99 -9.82 9.01 -8.63
CA VAL A 99 -8.66 8.66 -9.46
C VAL A 99 -8.66 9.57 -10.67
N ASN A 100 -7.50 10.12 -10.99
CA ASN A 100 -7.24 10.85 -12.23
C ASN A 100 -6.02 10.25 -12.90
N PHE A 101 -5.99 10.23 -14.22
CA PHE A 101 -4.81 9.78 -14.96
C PHE A 101 -4.61 10.63 -16.21
N ASP A 102 -3.35 10.76 -16.60
CA ASP A 102 -2.91 11.45 -17.79
C ASP A 102 -1.78 10.65 -18.48
N VAL A 103 -1.81 10.59 -19.80
CA VAL A 103 -0.80 9.88 -20.59
C VAL A 103 -0.03 10.90 -21.38
N GLN A 104 1.26 11.01 -21.06
CA GLN A 104 2.17 11.99 -21.65
C GLN A 104 3.21 11.31 -22.53
N LYS A 105 3.51 11.91 -23.68
CA LYS A 105 4.65 11.47 -24.46
C LYS A 105 5.94 11.76 -23.73
N THR A 106 6.85 10.78 -23.71
CA THR A 106 8.14 10.91 -23.04
C THR A 106 9.25 10.28 -23.85
N ARG A 107 10.48 10.65 -23.51
CA ARG A 107 11.68 10.13 -24.16
C ARG A 107 12.49 9.32 -23.18
N VAL A 108 12.91 8.13 -23.60
CA VAL A 108 13.82 7.27 -22.84
C VAL A 108 15.09 7.06 -23.65
N GLY A 109 16.19 7.73 -23.27
CA GLY A 109 17.42 7.74 -24.04
C GLY A 109 17.28 8.45 -25.38
N GLN A 110 17.46 7.71 -26.48
CA GLN A 110 17.30 8.24 -27.85
C GLN A 110 15.90 8.01 -28.42
N ASP A 111 15.11 7.11 -27.83
CA ASP A 111 13.78 6.77 -28.31
C ASP A 111 12.73 7.73 -27.73
N ALA A 112 11.91 8.32 -28.59
CA ALA A 112 10.88 9.30 -28.24
C ALA A 112 9.46 8.71 -28.21
N ASP A 113 9.30 7.42 -28.53
CA ASP A 113 7.99 6.77 -28.72
C ASP A 113 7.45 6.08 -27.45
N PHE A 114 7.85 6.59 -26.29
CA PHE A 114 7.35 6.06 -25.02
C PHE A 114 6.22 6.93 -24.46
N ASP A 115 5.27 6.26 -23.82
CA ASP A 115 4.21 6.89 -23.06
C ASP A 115 4.53 6.82 -21.56
N LYS A 116 4.34 7.94 -20.88
CA LYS A 116 4.42 8.06 -19.42
C LYS A 116 3.01 8.16 -18.85
N LEU A 117 2.64 7.19 -18.05
CA LEU A 117 1.40 7.24 -17.28
C LEU A 117 1.63 8.05 -15.99
N VAL A 118 0.86 9.09 -15.80
CA VAL A 118 0.76 9.85 -14.54
C VAL A 118 -0.58 9.55 -13.92
N MET A 119 -0.61 9.03 -12.71
CA MET A 119 -1.82 8.67 -12.01
C MET A 119 -1.87 9.35 -10.65
N GLU A 120 -2.99 9.99 -10.34
CA GLU A 120 -3.28 10.63 -9.08
C GLU A 120 -4.43 9.88 -8.38
N ILE A 121 -4.20 9.45 -7.15
CA ILE A 121 -5.16 8.65 -6.40
C ILE A 121 -5.41 9.30 -5.04
N TRP A 122 -6.66 9.63 -4.77
CA TRP A 122 -7.11 10.16 -3.48
C TRP A 122 -7.84 9.09 -2.69
N THR A 123 -7.34 8.81 -1.50
CA THR A 123 -7.96 7.87 -0.57
C THR A 123 -8.58 8.57 0.62
N ASN A 124 -9.32 7.83 1.42
CA ASN A 124 -9.90 8.32 2.68
C ASN A 124 -8.93 8.20 3.89
N GLY A 125 -7.70 7.73 3.67
CA GLY A 125 -6.69 7.53 4.72
C GLY A 125 -6.66 6.12 5.33
N VAL A 126 -7.65 5.26 5.04
CA VAL A 126 -7.69 3.86 5.51
C VAL A 126 -6.63 3.01 4.82
N ILE A 127 -6.35 3.30 3.55
CA ILE A 127 -5.35 2.61 2.73
C ILE A 127 -4.46 3.63 2.01
N GLU A 128 -3.20 3.30 1.83
CA GLU A 128 -2.28 4.12 1.05
C GLU A 128 -2.53 3.97 -0.47
N PRO A 129 -2.36 5.04 -1.26
CA PRO A 129 -2.67 5.03 -2.70
C PRO A 129 -1.97 3.94 -3.49
N TYR A 130 -0.69 3.68 -3.19
CA TYR A 130 0.08 2.64 -3.88
C TYR A 130 -0.42 1.23 -3.55
N GLN A 131 -0.88 0.99 -2.33
CA GLN A 131 -1.49 -0.29 -1.92
C GLN A 131 -2.83 -0.51 -2.63
N ALA A 132 -3.66 0.55 -2.72
CA ALA A 132 -4.93 0.48 -3.45
C ALA A 132 -4.70 0.12 -4.92
N LEU A 133 -3.71 0.72 -5.58
CA LEU A 133 -3.34 0.42 -6.95
C LEU A 133 -2.86 -1.03 -7.11
N SER A 134 -1.99 -1.49 -6.21
CA SER A 134 -1.48 -2.86 -6.24
C SER A 134 -2.59 -3.90 -6.06
N MET A 135 -3.54 -3.64 -5.14
CA MET A 135 -4.69 -4.54 -4.94
C MET A 135 -5.63 -4.55 -6.16
N ALA A 136 -5.87 -3.40 -6.78
CA ALA A 136 -6.68 -3.30 -8.00
C ALA A 136 -6.02 -4.07 -9.16
N ALA A 137 -4.71 -3.93 -9.33
CA ALA A 137 -3.95 -4.67 -10.34
C ALA A 137 -4.01 -6.18 -10.09
N LYS A 138 -3.92 -6.61 -8.83
CA LYS A 138 -4.04 -8.03 -8.47
C LYS A 138 -5.42 -8.59 -8.82
N ILE A 139 -6.50 -7.86 -8.50
CA ILE A 139 -7.87 -8.27 -8.83
C ILE A 139 -8.02 -8.43 -10.35
N LEU A 140 -7.52 -7.46 -11.14
CA LEU A 140 -7.55 -7.54 -12.60
C LEU A 140 -6.77 -8.76 -13.12
N ASN A 141 -5.58 -9.01 -12.56
CA ASN A 141 -4.76 -10.16 -12.95
C ASN A 141 -5.48 -11.48 -12.68
N GLU A 142 -6.08 -11.66 -11.51
CA GLU A 142 -6.85 -12.86 -11.15
C GLU A 142 -8.03 -13.11 -12.13
N HIS A 143 -8.71 -12.04 -12.56
CA HIS A 143 -9.77 -12.18 -13.57
C HIS A 143 -9.23 -12.47 -14.96
N LEU A 144 -8.08 -11.91 -15.34
CA LEU A 144 -7.47 -12.16 -16.64
C LEU A 144 -6.82 -13.53 -16.74
N GLU A 145 -6.41 -14.11 -15.62
CA GLU A 145 -5.79 -15.43 -15.55
C GLU A 145 -6.72 -16.51 -16.13
N MET A 146 -8.04 -16.40 -15.93
CA MET A 146 -9.04 -17.29 -16.53
C MET A 146 -9.01 -17.27 -18.06
N PHE A 147 -8.65 -16.15 -18.69
CA PHE A 147 -8.52 -16.04 -20.14
C PHE A 147 -7.19 -16.62 -20.64
N ILE A 148 -6.12 -16.45 -19.86
CA ILE A 148 -4.80 -17.00 -20.16
C ILE A 148 -4.87 -18.53 -20.15
N ASP A 149 -5.64 -19.11 -19.23
CA ASP A 149 -5.83 -20.55 -19.09
C ASP A 149 -6.55 -21.22 -20.26
N LEU A 150 -7.24 -20.44 -21.11
CA LEU A 150 -7.91 -20.96 -22.30
C LEU A 150 -6.94 -21.46 -23.38
N SER A 151 -5.67 -21.06 -23.37
CA SER A 151 -4.68 -21.42 -24.37
C SER A 151 -3.35 -21.86 -23.75
N GLU A 152 -2.94 -23.09 -24.04
CA GLU A 152 -1.63 -23.60 -23.64
C GLU A 152 -0.47 -22.79 -24.26
N ILE A 153 -0.68 -22.24 -25.47
CA ILE A 153 0.30 -21.40 -26.16
C ILE A 153 0.49 -20.09 -25.39
N ALA A 154 -0.58 -19.48 -24.88
CA ALA A 154 -0.50 -18.22 -24.13
C ALA A 154 0.26 -18.39 -22.80
N LYS A 155 0.17 -19.55 -22.16
CA LYS A 155 0.92 -19.87 -20.93
C LYS A 155 2.42 -19.92 -21.12
N THR A 156 2.88 -20.33 -22.31
CA THR A 156 4.30 -20.51 -22.63
C THR A 156 4.93 -19.29 -23.31
N MET A 157 4.13 -18.35 -23.82
CA MET A 157 4.61 -17.13 -24.45
C MET A 157 5.04 -16.09 -23.42
N SER A 158 6.29 -15.66 -23.50
CA SER A 158 6.76 -14.46 -22.80
C SER A 158 6.38 -13.23 -23.63
N ILE A 159 5.31 -12.52 -23.22
CA ILE A 159 4.78 -11.35 -23.93
C ILE A 159 5.54 -10.08 -23.55
N MET A 160 6.03 -9.99 -22.32
CA MET A 160 6.94 -8.93 -21.93
C MET A 160 8.36 -9.32 -22.25
N SER A 161 9.07 -8.50 -23.01
CA SER A 161 10.52 -8.59 -23.07
C SER A 161 11.01 -8.58 -21.63
N GLN A 162 11.65 -9.66 -21.18
CA GLN A 162 12.39 -9.61 -19.94
C GLN A 162 13.23 -8.35 -20.01
N LYS A 163 13.08 -7.47 -19.00
CA LYS A 163 13.95 -6.32 -18.84
C LYS A 163 15.36 -6.86 -19.02
N GLU A 164 15.99 -6.55 -20.15
CA GLU A 164 17.37 -6.95 -20.35
C GLU A 164 18.10 -6.44 -19.12
N LEU A 165 18.61 -7.35 -18.31
CA LEU A 165 19.48 -7.01 -17.20
C LEU A 165 20.45 -5.99 -17.76
N SER A 166 20.46 -4.78 -17.20
CA SER A 166 21.27 -3.72 -17.77
C SER A 166 22.68 -4.26 -17.92
N MET A 167 23.46 -3.80 -18.90
CA MET A 167 24.85 -4.30 -19.06
C MET A 167 25.61 -4.22 -17.72
N LYS A 168 25.24 -3.26 -16.85
CA LYS A 168 25.79 -3.12 -15.50
C LYS A 168 25.40 -4.28 -14.59
N ASP A 169 24.15 -4.75 -14.64
CA ASP A 169 23.69 -5.88 -13.80
C ASP A 169 24.34 -7.18 -14.25
N LYS A 170 24.48 -7.41 -15.56
CA LYS A 170 25.21 -8.54 -16.12
C LYS A 170 26.69 -8.52 -15.73
N LEU A 171 27.33 -7.34 -15.76
CA LEU A 171 28.71 -7.18 -15.33
C LEU A 171 28.88 -7.40 -13.81
N LEU A 172 27.91 -7.00 -13.00
CA LEU A 172 27.94 -7.21 -11.55
C LEU A 172 27.77 -8.67 -11.16
N GLU A 173 26.99 -9.44 -11.92
CA GLU A 173 26.81 -10.88 -11.73
C GLU A 173 27.95 -11.75 -12.29
N THR A 174 28.87 -11.16 -13.07
CA THR A 174 30.00 -11.88 -13.64
C THR A 174 30.88 -12.46 -12.52
N ALA A 175 31.20 -13.75 -12.64
CA ALA A 175 32.07 -14.41 -11.68
C ALA A 175 33.52 -13.88 -11.80
N ILE A 176 34.24 -13.82 -10.68
CA ILE A 176 35.65 -13.38 -10.70
C ILE A 176 36.56 -14.33 -11.50
N GLU A 177 36.07 -15.55 -11.80
CA GLU A 177 36.78 -16.56 -12.61
C GLU A 177 36.83 -16.18 -14.09
N ASP A 178 35.85 -15.43 -14.58
CA ASP A 178 35.72 -14.95 -15.97
C ASP A 178 36.51 -13.65 -16.21
N LEU A 179 37.12 -13.10 -15.17
CA LEU A 179 37.94 -11.89 -15.25
C LEU A 179 39.42 -12.28 -15.26
N ASP A 180 40.18 -11.71 -16.17
CA ASP A 180 41.62 -11.96 -16.37
C ASP A 180 42.48 -11.41 -15.20
N PHE A 181 42.20 -11.87 -13.97
CA PHE A 181 43.02 -11.53 -12.82
C PHE A 181 44.30 -12.36 -12.76
N SER A 182 45.39 -11.80 -12.22
CA SER A 182 46.58 -12.60 -11.90
C SER A 182 46.23 -13.71 -10.91
N VAL A 183 46.86 -14.85 -11.01
CA VAL A 183 46.66 -16.01 -10.09
C VAL A 183 46.75 -15.61 -8.63
N ARG A 184 47.62 -14.63 -8.32
CA ARG A 184 47.81 -14.12 -6.96
C ARG A 184 46.60 -13.31 -6.50
N SER A 185 46.08 -12.42 -7.36
CA SER A 185 44.90 -11.59 -7.06
C SER A 185 43.65 -12.44 -6.92
N TYR A 186 43.44 -13.41 -7.82
CA TYR A 186 42.34 -14.35 -7.77
C TYR A 186 42.29 -15.12 -6.45
N ASN A 187 43.45 -15.71 -6.05
CA ASN A 187 43.54 -16.46 -4.78
C ASN A 187 43.27 -15.57 -3.54
N CYS A 188 43.68 -14.31 -3.56
CA CYS A 188 43.36 -13.38 -2.49
C CYS A 188 41.86 -13.06 -2.40
N LEU A 189 41.20 -12.82 -3.52
CA LEU A 189 39.77 -12.55 -3.57
C LEU A 189 38.94 -13.78 -3.12
N LYS A 190 39.33 -14.97 -3.58
CA LYS A 190 38.68 -16.22 -3.18
C LYS A 190 38.82 -16.51 -1.67
N ARG A 191 39.97 -16.25 -1.08
CA ARG A 191 40.19 -16.35 0.39
C ARG A 191 39.38 -15.33 1.17
N ALA A 192 39.11 -14.16 0.59
CA ALA A 192 38.27 -13.13 1.18
C ALA A 192 36.75 -13.40 1.02
N GLY A 193 36.37 -14.54 0.40
CA GLY A 193 34.97 -14.91 0.18
C GLY A 193 34.25 -14.05 -0.86
N ILE A 194 35.00 -13.53 -1.83
CA ILE A 194 34.49 -12.71 -2.94
C ILE A 194 34.38 -13.59 -4.15
N HIS A 195 33.18 -13.68 -4.75
CA HIS A 195 32.92 -14.57 -5.87
C HIS A 195 32.40 -13.83 -7.12
N THR A 196 31.85 -12.63 -6.96
CA THR A 196 31.28 -11.83 -8.04
C THR A 196 31.85 -10.42 -8.08
N VAL A 197 31.69 -9.74 -9.22
CA VAL A 197 32.06 -8.31 -9.35
C VAL A 197 31.26 -7.45 -8.38
N ALA A 198 30.02 -7.78 -8.12
CA ALA A 198 29.19 -7.08 -7.12
C ALA A 198 29.82 -7.13 -5.71
N ASP A 199 30.38 -8.28 -5.32
CA ASP A 199 31.06 -8.41 -4.03
C ASP A 199 32.30 -7.52 -3.92
N ILE A 200 33.06 -7.38 -5.02
CA ILE A 200 34.21 -6.46 -5.10
C ILE A 200 33.78 -5.03 -4.87
N VAL A 201 32.75 -4.57 -5.61
CA VAL A 201 32.24 -3.19 -5.54
C VAL A 201 31.73 -2.87 -4.13
N ASN A 202 31.00 -3.78 -3.52
CA ASN A 202 30.45 -3.60 -2.18
C ASN A 202 31.56 -3.54 -1.11
N LYS A 203 32.61 -4.38 -1.21
CA LYS A 203 33.73 -4.35 -0.26
C LYS A 203 34.65 -3.15 -0.45
N LEU A 204 34.88 -2.70 -1.68
CA LEU A 204 35.62 -1.47 -1.96
C LEU A 204 34.91 -0.24 -1.38
N SER A 205 33.58 -0.19 -1.47
CA SER A 205 32.78 0.86 -0.84
C SER A 205 32.94 0.88 0.70
N LEU A 206 32.99 -0.28 1.34
CA LEU A 206 33.19 -0.40 2.79
C LEU A 206 34.60 -0.02 3.24
N ILE A 207 35.64 -0.32 2.45
CA ILE A 207 37.05 0.03 2.78
C ILE A 207 37.24 1.55 2.72
N HIS A 208 36.62 2.25 1.77
CA HIS A 208 36.70 3.70 1.71
C HIS A 208 36.01 4.44 2.87
N ILE A 209 35.10 3.79 3.57
CA ILE A 209 34.42 4.36 4.75
C ILE A 209 35.18 4.10 6.05
N SER A 210 36.07 3.09 6.11
CA SER A 210 36.70 2.61 7.34
C SER A 210 38.20 2.81 7.48
N GLU A 211 38.91 3.41 6.52
CA GLU A 211 40.32 3.72 6.70
C GLU A 211 40.53 5.08 7.37
N PRO A 212 41.05 5.13 8.62
CA PRO A 212 41.67 6.33 9.12
C PRO A 212 43.02 6.50 8.40
N THR A 213 43.20 7.65 7.75
CA THR A 213 44.44 8.09 7.16
C THR A 213 45.63 7.81 8.09
N ARG A 214 46.45 6.82 7.77
CA ARG A 214 47.77 6.66 8.41
C ARG A 214 48.68 7.80 7.95
N PRO A 215 49.25 8.60 8.84
CA PRO A 215 50.25 9.57 8.46
C PRO A 215 51.49 8.85 7.93
N LEU A 216 51.89 9.19 6.71
CA LEU A 216 53.16 8.80 6.13
C LEU A 216 54.28 9.49 6.95
N TYR A 217 54.97 8.75 7.78
CA TYR A 217 56.25 9.19 8.27
C TYR A 217 57.27 9.01 7.15
N ILE A 218 57.74 10.12 6.62
CA ILE A 218 58.94 10.22 5.77
C ILE A 218 60.13 10.38 6.73
N SER A 219 61.01 9.43 6.75
CA SER A 219 62.39 9.57 7.25
C SER A 219 63.36 9.61 6.09
#